data_576ecd73e17474775358079295b45556
#
_entry.id   576ecd73e17474775358079295b45556
#
_cell.length_a   1.000
_cell.length_b   1.000
_cell.length_c   1.000
_cell.angle_alpha   90.00
_cell.angle_beta   90.00
_cell.angle_gamma   90.00
#
_symmetry.space_group_name_H-M   'P 1'
#
loop_
_entity.id
_entity.type
_entity.pdbx_description
1 polymer ?
#
loop_
_entity_poly.entity_id
_entity_poly.type
_entity_poly.pdbx_seq_one_letter_code
_entity_poly.pdbx_strand_id
1 'polypeptide(L)'
;WVHDEWLAAIAAATGRMDVLPEPTIDYRQHASNQIGARRLTLSEKIAKAFAERGDKHVARLHRADALLQRLLQLGDRVPAAWLEAQRAKVAHQRFRAGLPKARPLRVVPILAEAARGRYARFGRGGHAIAQGLLERG
;
A
#
# COMPACT_ATOMS: atom_id res chain seq x y z
N TRP A 1 8.27 -7.66 -0.72
CA TRP A 1 9.02 -6.47 -1.11
C TRP A 1 9.85 -6.74 -2.35
N VAL A 2 9.85 -5.81 -3.28
CA VAL A 2 10.89 -5.72 -4.29
C VAL A 2 12.04 -4.97 -3.63
N HIS A 3 13.29 -5.39 -3.84
CA HIS A 3 14.45 -4.89 -3.09
C HIS A 3 14.66 -3.37 -3.24
N ASP A 4 14.36 -2.81 -4.41
CA ASP A 4 14.43 -1.38 -4.70
C ASP A 4 13.41 -0.56 -3.89
N GLU A 5 12.15 -1.01 -3.79
CA GLU A 5 11.15 -0.36 -2.92
C GLU A 5 11.59 -0.36 -1.45
N TRP A 6 12.20 -1.44 -0.99
CA TRP A 6 12.68 -1.57 0.38
C TRP A 6 13.81 -0.59 0.68
N LEU A 7 14.82 -0.56 -0.19
CA LEU A 7 15.97 0.34 -0.09
C LEU A 7 15.52 1.81 -0.15
N ALA A 8 14.66 2.16 -1.11
CA ALA A 8 14.12 3.51 -1.24
C ALA A 8 13.35 3.95 0.02
N ALA A 9 12.53 3.08 0.61
CA ALA A 9 11.79 3.40 1.83
C ALA A 9 12.71 3.67 3.03
N ILE A 10 13.77 2.88 3.19
CA ILE A 10 14.76 3.06 4.26
C ILE A 10 15.58 4.33 4.02
N ALA A 11 16.06 4.55 2.80
CA ALA A 11 16.83 5.74 2.46
C ALA A 11 16.02 7.03 2.70
N ALA A 12 14.76 7.05 2.26
CA ALA A 12 13.86 8.17 2.51
C ALA A 12 13.63 8.42 4.02
N ALA A 13 13.45 7.36 4.79
CA ALA A 13 13.21 7.46 6.24
C ALA A 13 14.44 7.93 7.02
N THR A 14 15.65 7.68 6.51
CA THR A 14 16.91 8.14 7.13
C THR A 14 17.41 9.47 6.59
N GLY A 15 16.66 10.13 5.70
CA GLY A 15 17.01 11.41 5.11
C GLY A 15 18.19 11.34 4.11
N ARG A 16 18.49 10.14 3.59
CA ARG A 16 19.63 9.90 2.67
C ARG A 16 19.17 9.48 1.27
N MET A 17 18.16 10.14 0.76
CA MET A 17 17.67 9.88 -0.59
C MET A 17 17.75 11.16 -1.42
N ASP A 18 18.37 11.05 -2.57
CA ASP A 18 18.37 12.08 -3.59
C ASP A 18 17.84 11.49 -4.90
N VAL A 19 17.32 12.34 -5.77
CA VAL A 19 16.76 11.95 -7.06
C VAL A 19 17.62 12.58 -8.17
N LEU A 20 18.24 11.73 -8.97
CA LEU A 20 18.95 12.20 -10.16
C LEU A 20 17.94 12.70 -11.19
N PRO A 21 18.12 13.92 -11.73
CA PRO A 21 17.20 14.46 -12.74
C PRO A 21 17.32 13.73 -14.09
N GLU A 22 18.42 13.04 -14.31
CA GLU A 22 18.71 12.33 -15.54
C GLU A 22 18.37 10.85 -15.43
N PRO A 23 17.69 10.26 -16.44
CA PRO A 23 17.47 8.83 -16.47
C PRO A 23 18.81 8.08 -16.57
N THR A 24 19.10 7.21 -15.62
CA THR A 24 20.34 6.40 -15.61
C THR A 24 20.17 5.03 -16.25
N ILE A 25 18.94 4.59 -16.52
CA ILE A 25 18.62 3.27 -17.06
C ILE A 25 17.52 3.40 -18.11
N ASP A 26 17.77 2.89 -19.32
CA ASP A 26 16.73 2.65 -20.31
C ASP A 26 16.02 1.33 -20.02
N TYR A 27 14.78 1.44 -19.54
CA TYR A 27 14.00 0.26 -19.21
C TYR A 27 13.37 -0.34 -20.48
N ARG A 28 14.01 -1.37 -21.04
CA ARG A 28 13.47 -2.10 -22.18
C ARG A 28 12.24 -2.90 -21.77
N GLN A 29 11.10 -2.54 -22.34
CA GLN A 29 9.85 -3.28 -22.12
C GLN A 29 9.78 -4.49 -23.03
N HIS A 30 9.70 -5.68 -22.45
CA HIS A 30 9.40 -6.92 -23.16
C HIS A 30 7.97 -7.36 -22.84
N ALA A 31 7.32 -8.07 -23.77
CA ALA A 31 5.94 -8.56 -23.58
C ALA A 31 5.77 -9.48 -22.35
N SER A 32 6.86 -10.07 -21.86
CA SER A 32 6.92 -10.97 -20.70
C SER A 32 7.32 -10.28 -19.37
N ASN A 33 7.48 -8.95 -19.35
CA ASN A 33 7.84 -8.28 -18.12
C ASN A 33 6.75 -8.42 -17.05
N GLN A 34 7.14 -8.84 -15.84
CA GLN A 34 6.23 -9.02 -14.70
C GLN A 34 5.53 -7.73 -14.29
N ILE A 35 6.13 -6.57 -14.57
CA ILE A 35 5.60 -5.23 -14.28
C ILE A 35 5.47 -4.50 -15.62
N GLY A 36 4.41 -4.80 -16.34
CA GLY A 36 4.08 -4.11 -17.60
C GLY A 36 3.09 -2.96 -17.37
N ALA A 37 3.26 -1.86 -18.10
CA ALA A 37 2.35 -0.72 -18.10
C ALA A 37 1.07 -0.97 -18.93
N ARG A 38 0.51 -2.19 -18.93
CA ARG A 38 -0.73 -2.48 -19.65
C ARG A 38 -1.88 -1.70 -19.02
N ARG A 39 -2.52 -0.85 -19.78
CA ARG A 39 -3.76 -0.17 -19.38
C ARG A 39 -4.90 -1.20 -19.35
N LEU A 40 -5.48 -1.41 -18.18
CA LEU A 40 -6.66 -2.28 -18.03
C LEU A 40 -7.86 -1.65 -18.72
N THR A 41 -8.64 -2.46 -19.43
CA THR A 41 -9.95 -2.10 -19.97
C THR A 41 -10.94 -1.81 -18.82
N LEU A 42 -12.08 -1.19 -19.13
CA LEU A 42 -13.11 -0.92 -18.14
C LEU A 42 -13.66 -2.22 -17.53
N SER A 43 -13.90 -3.24 -18.36
CA SER A 43 -14.35 -4.56 -17.92
C SER A 43 -13.37 -5.24 -16.99
N GLU A 44 -12.07 -5.19 -17.29
CA GLU A 44 -11.01 -5.72 -16.41
C GLU A 44 -10.94 -4.96 -15.07
N LYS A 45 -11.15 -3.63 -15.08
CA LYS A 45 -11.21 -2.83 -13.84
C LYS A 45 -12.41 -3.22 -12.98
N ILE A 46 -13.58 -3.43 -13.60
CA ILE A 46 -14.79 -3.89 -12.91
C ILE A 46 -14.57 -5.31 -12.35
N ALA A 47 -14.10 -6.25 -13.15
CA ALA A 47 -13.79 -7.60 -12.72
C ALA A 47 -12.80 -7.60 -11.53
N LYS A 48 -11.77 -6.76 -11.59
CA LYS A 48 -10.79 -6.60 -10.50
C LYS A 48 -11.39 -5.99 -9.23
N ALA A 49 -12.40 -5.11 -9.35
CA ALA A 49 -13.09 -4.54 -8.20
C ALA A 49 -13.94 -5.60 -7.45
N PHE A 50 -14.49 -6.58 -8.17
CA PHE A 50 -15.27 -7.68 -7.62
C PHE A 50 -14.47 -8.96 -7.39
N ALA A 51 -13.16 -8.93 -7.60
CA ALA A 51 -12.29 -10.08 -7.37
C ALA A 51 -12.28 -10.46 -5.88
N GLU A 52 -11.91 -11.71 -5.62
CA GLU A 52 -11.71 -12.18 -4.27
C GLU A 52 -10.65 -11.35 -3.54
N ARG A 53 -10.90 -11.16 -2.26
CA ARG A 53 -10.03 -10.39 -1.38
C ARG A 53 -8.66 -11.06 -1.21
N GLY A 54 -8.66 -12.40 -1.10
CA GLY A 54 -7.46 -13.22 -0.93
C GLY A 54 -6.51 -12.67 0.14
N ASP A 55 -5.27 -13.09 0.10
CA ASP A 55 -4.23 -12.72 1.07
C ASP A 55 -3.55 -11.38 0.81
N LYS A 56 -3.98 -10.63 -0.22
CA LYS A 56 -3.31 -9.38 -0.63
C LYS A 56 -3.26 -8.31 0.47
N HIS A 57 -4.29 -8.25 1.32
CA HIS A 57 -4.33 -7.29 2.43
C HIS A 57 -3.45 -7.74 3.58
N VAL A 58 -3.40 -9.04 3.84
CA VAL A 58 -2.49 -9.66 4.82
C VAL A 58 -1.03 -9.46 4.37
N ALA A 59 -0.73 -9.71 3.10
CA ALA A 59 0.60 -9.47 2.54
C ALA A 59 1.04 -7.99 2.63
N ARG A 60 0.10 -7.05 2.43
CA ARG A 60 0.38 -5.63 2.62
C ARG A 60 0.63 -5.26 4.08
N LEU A 61 -0.13 -5.86 5.00
CA LEU A 61 0.09 -5.69 6.44
C LEU A 61 1.48 -6.19 6.83
N HIS A 62 1.86 -7.41 6.41
CA HIS A 62 3.18 -7.96 6.71
C HIS A 62 4.30 -7.07 6.16
N ARG A 63 4.15 -6.54 4.94
CA ARG A 63 5.13 -5.59 4.38
C ARG A 63 5.25 -4.32 5.20
N ALA A 64 4.11 -3.74 5.61
CA ALA A 64 4.11 -2.51 6.39
C ALA A 64 4.72 -2.72 7.78
N ASP A 65 4.43 -3.86 8.41
CA ASP A 65 4.97 -4.22 9.71
C ASP A 65 6.47 -4.51 9.64
N ALA A 66 6.93 -5.27 8.66
CA ALA A 66 8.36 -5.52 8.45
C ALA A 66 9.16 -4.22 8.30
N LEU A 67 8.63 -3.23 7.56
CA LEU A 67 9.28 -1.93 7.46
C LEU A 67 9.29 -1.21 8.82
N LEU A 68 8.20 -1.25 9.58
CA LEU A 68 8.15 -0.64 10.91
C LEU A 68 9.22 -1.25 11.82
N GLN A 69 9.34 -2.57 11.87
CA GLN A 69 10.33 -3.26 12.68
C GLN A 69 11.77 -2.83 12.29
N ARG A 70 12.01 -2.72 10.97
CA ARG A 70 13.32 -2.26 10.48
C ARG A 70 13.62 -0.82 10.86
N LEU A 71 12.64 0.07 10.76
CA LEU A 71 12.81 1.47 11.16
C LEU A 71 13.07 1.60 12.66
N LEU A 72 12.41 0.80 13.49
CA LEU A 72 12.67 0.75 14.95
C LEU A 72 14.09 0.30 15.27
N GLN A 73 14.64 -0.68 14.52
CA GLN A 73 16.02 -1.13 14.68
C GLN A 73 17.06 -0.06 14.32
N LEU A 74 16.71 0.88 13.45
CA LEU A 74 17.59 1.98 13.05
C LEU A 74 17.68 3.08 14.11
N GLY A 75 16.80 3.06 15.13
CA GLY A 75 16.83 3.96 16.29
C GLY A 75 16.81 5.43 15.91
N ASP A 76 17.72 6.20 16.48
CA ASP A 76 17.80 7.66 16.31
C ASP A 76 18.09 8.14 14.88
N ARG A 77 18.42 7.22 13.98
CA ARG A 77 18.58 7.55 12.54
C ARG A 77 17.26 7.83 11.84
N VAL A 78 16.13 7.49 12.47
CA VAL A 78 14.79 7.66 11.90
C VAL A 78 14.03 8.70 12.71
N PRO A 79 13.64 9.84 12.12
CA PRO A 79 12.84 10.84 12.80
C PRO A 79 11.53 10.28 13.35
N ALA A 80 11.11 10.70 14.53
CA ALA A 80 9.90 10.24 15.20
C ALA A 80 8.65 10.34 14.32
N ALA A 81 8.52 11.40 13.52
CA ALA A 81 7.42 11.59 12.58
C ALA A 81 7.30 10.46 11.53
N TRP A 82 8.42 9.88 11.08
CA TRP A 82 8.42 8.72 10.19
C TRP A 82 7.92 7.46 10.88
N LEU A 83 8.34 7.23 12.12
CA LEU A 83 7.87 6.10 12.93
C LEU A 83 6.37 6.19 13.19
N GLU A 84 5.87 7.38 13.53
CA GLU A 84 4.43 7.62 13.71
C GLU A 84 3.64 7.40 12.42
N ALA A 85 4.11 7.92 11.30
CA ALA A 85 3.49 7.71 10.00
C ALA A 85 3.46 6.22 9.63
N GLN A 86 4.55 5.48 9.89
CA GLN A 86 4.61 4.06 9.60
C GLN A 86 3.72 3.24 10.54
N ARG A 87 3.63 3.58 11.83
CA ARG A 87 2.67 2.97 12.77
C ARG A 87 1.23 3.18 12.31
N ALA A 88 0.90 4.39 11.88
CA ALA A 88 -0.43 4.71 11.35
C ALA A 88 -0.74 3.92 10.06
N LYS A 89 0.25 3.71 9.18
CA LYS A 89 0.14 2.87 7.99
C LYS A 89 -0.10 1.40 8.37
N VAL A 90 0.62 0.86 9.33
CA VAL A 90 0.41 -0.51 9.84
C VAL A 90 -1.00 -0.66 10.41
N ALA A 91 -1.46 0.28 11.22
CA ALA A 91 -2.81 0.29 11.75
C ALA A 91 -3.88 0.28 10.65
N HIS A 92 -3.70 1.11 9.60
CA HIS A 92 -4.60 1.12 8.44
C HIS A 92 -4.57 -0.21 7.66
N GLN A 93 -3.41 -0.82 7.44
CA GLN A 93 -3.33 -2.12 6.75
C GLN A 93 -3.94 -3.24 7.59
N ARG A 94 -3.76 -3.21 8.93
CA ARG A 94 -4.40 -4.14 9.86
C ARG A 94 -5.92 -4.00 9.82
N PHE A 95 -6.42 -2.78 9.86
CA PHE A 95 -7.85 -2.50 9.67
C PHE A 95 -8.37 -3.10 8.35
N ARG A 96 -7.67 -2.87 7.24
CA ARG A 96 -8.06 -3.42 5.95
C ARG A 96 -8.01 -4.94 5.90
N ALA A 97 -7.00 -5.57 6.50
CA ALA A 97 -6.90 -7.02 6.57
C ALA A 97 -8.03 -7.64 7.41
N GLY A 98 -8.44 -6.97 8.49
CA GLY A 98 -9.47 -7.41 9.42
C GLY A 98 -10.92 -7.07 9.03
N LEU A 99 -11.18 -6.47 7.86
CA LEU A 99 -12.55 -6.16 7.46
C LEU A 99 -13.41 -7.43 7.34
N PRO A 100 -14.68 -7.40 7.79
CA PRO A 100 -15.60 -8.54 7.73
C PRO A 100 -15.75 -9.10 6.31
N LYS A 101 -16.04 -10.40 6.19
CA LYS A 101 -16.36 -11.01 4.89
C LYS A 101 -17.64 -10.45 4.28
N ALA A 102 -18.67 -10.24 5.10
CA ALA A 102 -19.95 -9.71 4.67
C ALA A 102 -19.82 -8.20 4.31
N ARG A 103 -20.13 -7.86 3.06
CA ARG A 103 -20.01 -6.49 2.52
C ARG A 103 -20.78 -5.42 3.32
N PRO A 104 -22.06 -5.64 3.73
CA PRO A 104 -22.81 -4.63 4.47
C PRO A 104 -22.11 -4.21 5.77
N LEU A 105 -21.46 -5.15 6.45
CA LEU A 105 -20.76 -4.89 7.71
C LEU A 105 -19.48 -4.05 7.54
N ARG A 106 -19.00 -3.87 6.30
CA ARG A 106 -17.81 -3.07 6.00
C ARG A 106 -18.10 -1.58 5.86
N VAL A 107 -19.35 -1.20 5.54
CA VAL A 107 -19.70 0.17 5.17
C VAL A 107 -19.32 1.15 6.28
N VAL A 108 -19.86 0.95 7.48
CA VAL A 108 -19.60 1.86 8.61
C VAL A 108 -18.11 1.93 8.98
N PRO A 109 -17.39 0.80 9.17
CA PRO A 109 -15.96 0.85 9.45
C PRO A 109 -15.14 1.55 8.35
N ILE A 110 -15.45 1.30 7.08
CA ILE A 110 -14.74 1.93 5.96
C ILE A 110 -14.97 3.44 5.94
N LEU A 111 -16.22 3.91 6.12
CA LEU A 111 -16.53 5.33 6.17
C LEU A 111 -15.85 6.02 7.36
N ALA A 112 -15.85 5.41 8.53
CA ALA A 112 -15.16 5.93 9.71
C ALA A 112 -13.64 6.05 9.49
N GLU A 113 -13.02 5.06 8.85
CA GLU A 113 -11.60 5.09 8.52
C GLU A 113 -11.28 6.11 7.42
N ALA A 114 -12.20 6.30 6.45
CA ALA A 114 -12.09 7.30 5.41
C ALA A 114 -12.20 8.74 5.99
N ALA A 115 -13.11 8.97 6.93
CA ALA A 115 -13.25 10.24 7.63
C ALA A 115 -11.98 10.64 8.40
N ARG A 116 -11.18 9.65 8.86
CA ARG A 116 -9.85 9.90 9.45
C ARG A 116 -8.76 10.22 8.42
N GLY A 117 -9.09 10.32 7.14
CA GLY A 117 -8.15 10.62 6.06
C GLY A 117 -7.18 9.49 5.70
N ARG A 118 -7.26 8.33 6.36
CA ARG A 118 -6.26 7.25 6.20
C ARG A 118 -6.30 6.57 4.84
N TYR A 119 -7.46 6.52 4.19
CA TYR A 119 -7.59 6.02 2.82
C TYR A 119 -6.90 6.92 1.80
N ALA A 120 -6.95 8.24 1.99
CA ALA A 120 -6.24 9.21 1.15
C ALA A 120 -4.72 9.12 1.40
N ARG A 121 -4.31 9.03 2.67
CA ARG A 121 -2.90 9.05 3.06
C ARG A 121 -2.16 7.73 2.75
N PHE A 122 -2.77 6.58 2.97
CA PHE A 122 -2.12 5.25 2.89
C PHE A 122 -2.65 4.35 1.78
N GLY A 123 -3.61 4.81 0.99
CA GLY A 123 -4.24 4.10 -0.11
C GLY A 123 -4.33 4.97 -1.36
N ARG A 124 -5.20 4.54 -2.28
CA ARG A 124 -5.55 5.31 -3.47
C ARG A 124 -6.87 6.07 -3.29
N GLY A 125 -7.12 6.63 -2.10
CA GLY A 125 -8.33 7.39 -1.80
C GLY A 125 -9.62 6.61 -2.12
N GLY A 126 -10.53 7.23 -2.88
CA GLY A 126 -11.81 6.66 -3.25
C GLY A 126 -11.73 5.29 -3.94
N HIS A 127 -10.69 5.03 -4.74
CA HIS A 127 -10.49 3.71 -5.35
C HIS A 127 -10.30 2.61 -4.30
N ALA A 128 -9.54 2.88 -3.26
CA ALA A 128 -9.29 1.90 -2.20
C ALA A 128 -10.52 1.69 -1.29
N ILE A 129 -11.38 2.72 -1.15
CA ILE A 129 -12.68 2.64 -0.48
C ILE A 129 -13.61 1.73 -1.29
N ALA A 130 -13.80 2.02 -2.58
CA ALA A 130 -14.62 1.22 -3.48
C ALA A 130 -14.17 -0.25 -3.51
N GLN A 131 -12.87 -0.48 -3.59
CA GLN A 131 -12.28 -1.81 -3.53
C GLN A 131 -12.67 -2.54 -2.23
N GLY A 132 -12.55 -1.88 -1.07
CA GLY A 132 -12.90 -2.49 0.23
C GLY A 132 -14.38 -2.86 0.34
N LEU A 133 -15.27 -2.09 -0.29
CA LEU A 133 -16.71 -2.32 -0.30
C LEU A 133 -17.13 -3.45 -1.27
N LEU A 134 -16.48 -3.55 -2.43
CA LEU A 134 -16.91 -4.41 -3.55
C LEU A 134 -16.24 -5.78 -3.59
N GLU A 135 -15.03 -5.94 -3.06
CA GLU A 135 -14.30 -7.21 -3.03
C GLU A 135 -15.13 -8.33 -2.39
N ARG A 136 -15.04 -9.54 -2.95
CA ARG A 136 -15.63 -10.73 -2.34
C ARG A 136 -14.80 -11.14 -1.12
N GLY A 137 -15.48 -11.56 -0.08
CA GLY A 137 -14.87 -11.99 1.18
C GLY A 137 -14.44 -13.44 1.16
#